data_2247d19b68a29a32edbcb087657f97b1
#
_entry.id   2247d19b68a29a32edbcb087657f97b1
#
_cell.length_a   1.000
_cell.length_b   1.000
_cell.length_c   1.000
_cell.angle_alpha   90.00
_cell.angle_beta   90.00
_cell.angle_gamma   90.00
#
_symmetry.space_group_name_H-M   'P 1'
#
loop_
_entity.id
_entity.type
_entity.pdbx_description
1 polymer ?
#
loop_
_entity_poly.entity_id
_entity_poly.type
_entity_poly.pdbx_seq_one_letter_code
_entity_poly.pdbx_strand_id
1 'polypeptide(L)'
;MKFSLKATIAAALMTLAAASSAHALTVYSSVDEENAKKLLDAFTKATGVETQMVFLSSGPALSRIEAEKANPQADVWFGAPSENHILAKERGLTEPYASANASALSDEFKDKEGYWHAIYTNPLAVGVRTDILESRKAPVPASWEDLKNPAYKGLIQMPSPQSSGTAYAVILTLIQQRGEDAAFTYLKELNPNIQTYTQSGTAPSGALGVGETPLAIQFTPGFLKLADEGYPVKVVFPSEGVGYEVASMSILKGAKNLDDAKKLVDWMTSKDGQGALSATKTYFLPIRSDVSGGTGVPTLDQIKLVASDPKFAAENKKRLVERWAKDVLGQ
;
A
#
# COMPACT_ATOMS: atom_id res chain seq x y z
N MET A 1 12.94 83.26 -26.62
CA MET A 1 13.62 81.94 -26.58
C MET A 1 12.65 80.97 -25.97
N LYS A 2 12.15 80.03 -26.80
CA LYS A 2 11.17 78.96 -26.36
C LYS A 2 11.95 77.66 -26.16
N PHE A 3 12.00 77.16 -24.97
CA PHE A 3 12.44 75.74 -24.72
C PHE A 3 11.26 74.88 -24.53
N SER A 4 11.13 73.87 -25.51
CA SER A 4 10.17 72.86 -25.49
C SER A 4 10.77 71.66 -24.76
N LEU A 5 10.16 71.24 -23.64
CA LEU A 5 10.51 70.03 -22.90
C LEU A 5 9.62 68.93 -23.33
N LYS A 6 10.13 67.96 -24.16
CA LYS A 6 9.46 66.74 -24.50
C LYS A 6 9.65 65.77 -23.36
N ALA A 7 8.59 65.50 -22.59
CA ALA A 7 8.56 64.44 -21.62
C ALA A 7 8.29 63.11 -22.32
N THR A 8 9.27 62.21 -22.35
CA THR A 8 9.15 60.86 -22.83
C THR A 8 8.63 60.00 -21.67
N ILE A 9 7.37 59.61 -21.73
CA ILE A 9 6.77 58.64 -20.78
C ILE A 9 7.18 57.26 -21.27
N ALA A 10 8.15 56.64 -20.59
CA ALA A 10 8.45 55.20 -20.76
C ALA A 10 7.43 54.41 -19.92
N ALA A 11 6.44 53.84 -20.62
CA ALA A 11 5.52 52.86 -20.00
C ALA A 11 6.28 51.54 -19.79
N ALA A 12 6.73 51.30 -18.54
CA ALA A 12 7.21 50.04 -18.11
C ALA A 12 5.99 49.09 -17.97
N LEU A 13 5.78 48.21 -18.94
CA LEU A 13 4.89 47.06 -18.78
C LEU A 13 5.53 46.12 -17.76
N MET A 14 5.12 46.23 -16.51
CA MET A 14 5.30 45.16 -15.53
C MET A 14 4.31 44.03 -15.89
N THR A 15 4.81 43.02 -16.62
CA THR A 15 4.16 41.72 -16.66
C THR A 15 4.25 41.12 -15.27
N LEU A 16 3.19 41.27 -14.49
CA LEU A 16 2.97 40.48 -13.28
C LEU A 16 2.74 39.08 -13.77
N ALA A 17 3.80 38.26 -13.83
CA ALA A 17 3.66 36.82 -13.83
C ALA A 17 2.96 36.50 -12.51
N ALA A 18 1.67 36.20 -12.57
CA ALA A 18 0.97 35.56 -11.47
C ALA A 18 1.67 34.21 -11.26
N ALA A 19 2.63 34.20 -10.36
CA ALA A 19 3.11 32.95 -9.79
C ALA A 19 1.87 32.34 -9.10
N SER A 20 1.16 31.47 -9.80
CA SER A 20 0.26 30.53 -9.15
C SER A 20 1.12 29.90 -8.07
N SER A 21 0.84 30.20 -6.80
CA SER A 21 1.39 29.41 -5.71
C SER A 21 0.85 28.01 -5.93
N ALA A 22 1.65 27.19 -6.62
CA ALA A 22 1.35 25.79 -6.78
C ALA A 22 1.28 25.22 -5.36
N HIS A 23 0.07 24.99 -4.87
CA HIS A 23 -0.10 24.23 -3.64
C HIS A 23 0.43 22.83 -3.92
N ALA A 24 1.32 22.34 -3.05
CA ALA A 24 1.82 20.99 -3.17
C ALA A 24 0.66 19.99 -3.22
N LEU A 25 0.78 18.99 -4.09
CA LEU A 25 -0.18 17.89 -4.20
C LEU A 25 -0.27 17.17 -2.84
N THR A 26 -1.44 17.18 -2.23
CA THR A 26 -1.64 16.55 -0.91
C THR A 26 -2.04 15.10 -1.07
N VAL A 27 -1.24 14.20 -0.51
CA VAL A 27 -1.37 12.75 -0.67
C VAL A 27 -1.65 12.09 0.68
N TYR A 28 -2.79 11.41 0.80
CA TYR A 28 -3.00 10.45 1.88
C TYR A 28 -2.39 9.13 1.45
N SER A 29 -1.34 8.69 2.14
CA SER A 29 -0.61 7.48 1.80
C SER A 29 -0.93 6.34 2.75
N SER A 30 -1.29 5.18 2.20
CA SER A 30 -1.35 3.91 2.93
C SER A 30 -0.14 3.00 2.59
N VAL A 31 0.80 3.49 1.79
CA VAL A 31 2.15 2.94 1.66
C VAL A 31 2.97 3.42 2.86
N ASP A 32 3.88 2.61 3.36
CA ASP A 32 4.78 3.03 4.45
C ASP A 32 5.54 4.31 4.09
N GLU A 33 5.84 5.14 5.12
CA GLU A 33 6.35 6.50 4.93
C GLU A 33 7.65 6.54 4.12
N GLU A 34 8.56 5.59 4.34
CA GLU A 34 9.84 5.56 3.64
C GLU A 34 9.65 5.30 2.15
N ASN A 35 8.90 4.27 1.79
CA ASN A 35 8.69 3.91 0.40
C ASN A 35 7.77 4.91 -0.32
N ALA A 36 6.74 5.42 0.35
CA ALA A 36 5.90 6.48 -0.20
C ALA A 36 6.74 7.72 -0.52
N LYS A 37 7.61 8.15 0.42
CA LYS A 37 8.49 9.29 0.19
C LYS A 37 9.42 9.08 -0.99
N LYS A 38 10.06 7.91 -1.10
CA LYS A 38 10.94 7.58 -2.23
C LYS A 38 10.22 7.71 -3.59
N LEU A 39 8.99 7.20 -3.67
CA LEU A 39 8.21 7.26 -4.91
C LEU A 39 7.73 8.68 -5.24
N LEU A 40 7.25 9.42 -4.24
CA LEU A 40 6.80 10.80 -4.41
C LEU A 40 7.97 11.74 -4.72
N ASP A 41 9.14 11.56 -4.11
CA ASP A 41 10.36 12.30 -4.47
C ASP A 41 10.80 12.00 -5.92
N ALA A 42 10.70 10.74 -6.36
CA ALA A 42 10.98 10.35 -7.75
C ALA A 42 9.97 11.00 -8.72
N PHE A 43 8.70 11.04 -8.36
CA PHE A 43 7.66 11.76 -9.11
C PHE A 43 7.94 13.27 -9.19
N THR A 44 8.25 13.92 -8.05
CA THR A 44 8.61 15.33 -8.00
C THR A 44 9.81 15.61 -8.90
N LYS A 45 10.85 14.77 -8.82
CA LYS A 45 12.04 14.90 -9.69
C LYS A 45 11.71 14.76 -11.17
N ALA A 46 10.78 13.88 -11.54
CA ALA A 46 10.41 13.63 -12.94
C ALA A 46 9.48 14.70 -13.51
N THR A 47 8.64 15.32 -12.70
CA THR A 47 7.54 16.17 -13.17
C THR A 47 7.61 17.63 -12.69
N GLY A 48 8.41 17.92 -11.66
CA GLY A 48 8.44 19.23 -10.99
C GLY A 48 7.25 19.49 -10.05
N VAL A 49 6.34 18.51 -9.87
CA VAL A 49 5.19 18.65 -8.97
C VAL A 49 5.60 18.35 -7.53
N GLU A 50 5.52 19.34 -6.66
CA GLU A 50 5.78 19.17 -5.23
C GLU A 50 4.66 18.38 -4.55
N THR A 51 5.01 17.53 -3.60
CA THR A 51 4.05 16.69 -2.88
C THR A 51 4.13 16.89 -1.37
N GLN A 52 2.99 16.79 -0.69
CA GLN A 52 2.89 16.70 0.76
C GLN A 52 2.16 15.43 1.12
N MET A 53 2.69 14.64 2.04
CA MET A 53 2.16 13.34 2.38
C MET A 53 1.72 13.25 3.85
N VAL A 54 0.60 12.56 4.08
CA VAL A 54 0.15 12.13 5.40
C VAL A 54 -0.02 10.61 5.38
N PHE A 55 0.72 9.90 6.22
CA PHE A 55 0.58 8.46 6.36
C PHE A 55 -0.67 8.10 7.15
N LEU A 56 -1.46 7.17 6.61
CA LEU A 56 -2.65 6.60 7.24
C LEU A 56 -2.80 5.14 6.82
N SER A 57 -2.93 4.22 7.75
CA SER A 57 -3.32 2.84 7.42
C SER A 57 -4.67 2.83 6.68
N SER A 58 -4.91 1.82 5.84
CA SER A 58 -6.03 1.80 4.88
C SER A 58 -7.43 2.01 5.50
N GLY A 59 -7.69 1.46 6.69
CA GLY A 59 -8.96 1.68 7.41
C GLY A 59 -9.13 3.12 7.87
N PRO A 60 -8.21 3.68 8.66
CA PRO A 60 -8.18 5.09 9.04
C PRO A 60 -8.21 6.05 7.85
N ALA A 61 -7.51 5.76 6.75
CA ALA A 61 -7.54 6.57 5.54
C ALA A 61 -8.95 6.66 4.95
N LEU A 62 -9.62 5.52 4.74
CA LEU A 62 -10.98 5.49 4.20
C LEU A 62 -11.95 6.26 5.11
N SER A 63 -11.87 6.06 6.43
CA SER A 63 -12.73 6.76 7.40
C SER A 63 -12.51 8.27 7.37
N ARG A 64 -11.25 8.72 7.26
CA ARG A 64 -10.90 10.13 7.20
C ARG A 64 -11.37 10.77 5.90
N ILE A 65 -11.16 10.13 4.76
CA ILE A 65 -11.64 10.58 3.44
C ILE A 65 -13.15 10.74 3.45
N GLU A 66 -13.88 9.78 4.06
CA GLU A 66 -15.33 9.84 4.18
C GLU A 66 -15.79 10.99 5.09
N ALA A 67 -15.12 11.21 6.22
CA ALA A 67 -15.42 12.32 7.12
C ALA A 67 -15.17 13.69 6.47
N GLU A 68 -14.16 13.78 5.59
CA GLU A 68 -13.76 15.02 4.89
C GLU A 68 -14.50 15.23 3.56
N LYS A 69 -15.44 14.37 3.16
CA LYS A 69 -16.08 14.41 1.83
C LYS A 69 -16.71 15.75 1.42
N ALA A 70 -17.16 16.55 2.40
CA ALA A 70 -17.72 17.87 2.16
C ALA A 70 -16.64 18.96 1.95
N ASN A 71 -15.42 18.73 2.42
CA ASN A 71 -14.28 19.62 2.28
C ASN A 71 -12.98 18.79 2.26
N PRO A 72 -12.64 18.15 1.14
CA PRO A 72 -11.48 17.28 1.01
C PRO A 72 -10.17 18.01 1.38
N GLN A 73 -9.36 17.34 2.20
CA GLN A 73 -8.06 17.87 2.64
C GLN A 73 -6.88 17.25 1.89
N ALA A 74 -7.14 16.24 1.05
CA ALA A 74 -6.15 15.63 0.17
C ALA A 74 -6.68 15.53 -1.26
N ASP A 75 -5.76 15.38 -2.20
CA ASP A 75 -6.04 15.28 -3.62
C ASP A 75 -6.04 13.83 -4.09
N VAL A 76 -5.17 13.01 -3.48
CA VAL A 76 -4.95 11.61 -3.88
C VAL A 76 -4.92 10.72 -2.65
N TRP A 77 -5.53 9.55 -2.77
CA TRP A 77 -5.26 8.41 -1.90
C TRP A 77 -4.29 7.45 -2.60
N PHE A 78 -3.11 7.26 -2.03
CA PHE A 78 -1.98 6.54 -2.60
C PHE A 78 -1.68 5.28 -1.80
N GLY A 79 -1.79 4.11 -2.44
CA GLY A 79 -1.64 2.81 -1.78
C GLY A 79 -2.96 2.33 -1.17
N ALA A 80 -2.92 1.34 -0.35
CA ALA A 80 -3.99 0.46 0.09
C ALA A 80 -4.43 -0.57 -0.97
N PRO A 81 -4.84 -1.77 -0.54
CA PRO A 81 -5.41 -2.77 -1.43
C PRO A 81 -6.67 -2.27 -2.15
N SER A 82 -6.86 -2.73 -3.40
CA SER A 82 -7.89 -2.24 -4.33
C SER A 82 -9.32 -2.30 -3.80
N GLU A 83 -9.66 -3.25 -2.93
CA GLU A 83 -11.00 -3.32 -2.31
C GLU A 83 -11.36 -2.07 -1.50
N ASN A 84 -10.36 -1.35 -0.97
CA ASN A 84 -10.59 -0.09 -0.27
C ASN A 84 -10.95 1.04 -1.25
N HIS A 85 -10.33 1.04 -2.43
CA HIS A 85 -10.63 1.99 -3.50
C HIS A 85 -11.98 1.69 -4.16
N ILE A 86 -12.36 0.41 -4.26
CA ILE A 86 -13.71 -0.01 -4.68
C ILE A 86 -14.77 0.56 -3.71
N LEU A 87 -14.56 0.38 -2.40
CA LEU A 87 -15.43 0.98 -1.38
C LEU A 87 -15.49 2.50 -1.46
N ALA A 88 -14.35 3.17 -1.70
CA ALA A 88 -14.31 4.63 -1.86
C ALA A 88 -15.12 5.08 -3.10
N LYS A 89 -15.00 4.35 -4.23
CA LYS A 89 -15.83 4.57 -5.43
C LYS A 89 -17.31 4.43 -5.11
N GLU A 90 -17.73 3.32 -4.49
CA GLU A 90 -19.13 3.05 -4.15
C GLU A 90 -19.74 4.11 -3.23
N ARG A 91 -18.93 4.71 -2.35
CA ARG A 91 -19.33 5.80 -1.47
C ARG A 91 -19.26 7.18 -2.12
N GLY A 92 -18.86 7.26 -3.40
CA GLY A 92 -18.74 8.52 -4.16
C GLY A 92 -17.63 9.43 -3.64
N LEU A 93 -16.54 8.86 -3.15
CA LEU A 93 -15.38 9.58 -2.56
C LEU A 93 -14.23 9.82 -3.55
N THR A 94 -14.32 9.26 -4.76
CA THR A 94 -13.26 9.32 -5.78
C THR A 94 -13.77 9.93 -7.08
N GLU A 95 -12.85 10.46 -7.89
CA GLU A 95 -13.08 11.01 -9.22
C GLU A 95 -12.53 10.06 -10.29
N PRO A 96 -13.24 9.85 -11.41
CA PRO A 96 -12.74 9.02 -12.49
C PRO A 96 -11.68 9.76 -13.31
N TYR A 97 -10.63 9.05 -13.68
CA TYR A 97 -9.63 9.52 -14.63
C TYR A 97 -9.08 8.37 -15.47
N ALA A 98 -9.24 8.44 -16.78
CA ALA A 98 -8.74 7.45 -17.72
C ALA A 98 -7.30 7.81 -18.15
N SER A 99 -6.30 7.29 -17.44
CA SER A 99 -4.89 7.43 -17.86
C SER A 99 -4.65 6.68 -19.17
N ALA A 100 -3.99 7.33 -20.12
CA ALA A 100 -3.58 6.69 -21.37
C ALA A 100 -2.62 5.51 -21.12
N ASN A 101 -1.76 5.60 -20.10
CA ASN A 101 -0.83 4.55 -19.70
C ASN A 101 -1.52 3.31 -19.15
N ALA A 102 -2.74 3.46 -18.60
CA ALA A 102 -3.51 2.35 -18.05
C ALA A 102 -3.96 1.34 -19.11
N SER A 103 -3.91 1.68 -20.41
CA SER A 103 -4.16 0.74 -21.51
C SER A 103 -3.17 -0.43 -21.55
N ALA A 104 -1.96 -0.23 -21.04
CA ALA A 104 -0.92 -1.26 -20.96
C ALA A 104 -1.03 -2.15 -19.70
N LEU A 105 -2.00 -1.89 -18.82
CA LEU A 105 -2.25 -2.68 -17.61
C LEU A 105 -3.32 -3.74 -17.88
N SER A 106 -3.18 -4.91 -17.27
CA SER A 106 -4.26 -5.90 -17.26
C SER A 106 -5.50 -5.38 -16.52
N ASP A 107 -6.66 -6.00 -16.79
CA ASP A 107 -7.95 -5.54 -16.23
C ASP A 107 -8.02 -5.64 -14.71
N GLU A 108 -7.23 -6.53 -14.10
CA GLU A 108 -7.14 -6.65 -12.64
C GLU A 108 -6.42 -5.47 -11.96
N PHE A 109 -5.67 -4.66 -12.73
CA PHE A 109 -4.88 -3.54 -12.22
C PHE A 109 -5.52 -2.17 -12.43
N LYS A 110 -6.79 -2.12 -12.80
CA LYS A 110 -7.51 -0.85 -13.02
C LYS A 110 -9.02 -1.00 -12.84
N ASP A 111 -9.66 0.08 -12.45
CA ASP A 111 -11.11 0.21 -12.61
C ASP A 111 -11.46 0.54 -14.06
N LYS A 112 -12.48 -0.12 -14.62
CA LYS A 112 -12.90 0.08 -16.02
C LYS A 112 -13.37 1.51 -16.31
N GLU A 113 -13.88 2.19 -15.30
CA GLU A 113 -14.34 3.59 -15.38
C GLU A 113 -13.26 4.58 -14.90
N GLY A 114 -12.08 4.10 -14.47
CA GLY A 114 -10.94 4.93 -14.07
C GLY A 114 -10.98 5.50 -12.66
N TYR A 115 -11.79 4.98 -11.75
CA TYR A 115 -11.87 5.47 -10.38
C TYR A 115 -10.67 5.07 -9.52
N TRP A 116 -9.96 4.03 -9.91
CA TRP A 116 -8.69 3.65 -9.29
C TRP A 116 -7.77 2.96 -10.29
N HIS A 117 -6.47 3.02 -10.01
CA HIS A 117 -5.40 2.39 -10.78
C HIS A 117 -4.44 1.72 -9.81
N ALA A 118 -4.04 0.50 -10.11
CA ALA A 118 -2.97 -0.15 -9.36
C ALA A 118 -1.65 0.63 -9.51
N ILE A 119 -0.81 0.55 -8.51
CA ILE A 119 0.52 1.17 -8.50
C ILE A 119 1.65 0.15 -8.30
N TYR A 120 1.36 -0.96 -7.61
CA TYR A 120 2.24 -2.10 -7.46
C TYR A 120 1.45 -3.31 -6.92
N THR A 121 2.11 -4.46 -6.84
CA THR A 121 1.56 -5.64 -6.14
C THR A 121 2.55 -6.16 -5.10
N ASN A 122 2.05 -6.82 -4.05
CA ASN A 122 2.86 -7.50 -3.04
C ASN A 122 2.19 -8.76 -2.54
N PRO A 123 2.86 -9.91 -2.54
CA PRO A 123 2.38 -11.11 -1.88
C PRO A 123 2.54 -11.01 -0.36
N LEU A 124 1.67 -11.72 0.37
CA LEU A 124 1.85 -11.97 1.79
C LEU A 124 3.03 -12.93 2.01
N ALA A 125 3.70 -12.77 3.14
CA ALA A 125 4.77 -13.66 3.57
C ALA A 125 4.87 -13.72 5.10
N VAL A 126 5.66 -14.68 5.56
CA VAL A 126 6.13 -14.75 6.94
C VAL A 126 7.61 -14.35 6.94
N GLY A 127 7.93 -13.27 7.63
CA GLY A 127 9.30 -12.88 7.95
C GLY A 127 9.79 -13.65 9.18
N VAL A 128 10.99 -14.22 9.09
CA VAL A 128 11.54 -15.13 10.10
C VAL A 128 12.94 -14.70 10.50
N ARG A 129 13.17 -14.39 11.78
CA ARG A 129 14.49 -14.23 12.38
C ARG A 129 15.06 -15.61 12.70
N THR A 130 15.86 -16.11 11.80
CA THR A 130 16.39 -17.50 11.89
C THR A 130 17.31 -17.68 13.10
N ASP A 131 18.13 -16.69 13.43
CA ASP A 131 19.01 -16.65 14.60
C ASP A 131 18.24 -16.76 15.94
N ILE A 132 17.09 -16.05 16.03
CA ILE A 132 16.28 -16.08 17.25
C ILE A 132 15.54 -17.42 17.39
N LEU A 133 14.99 -17.95 16.27
CA LEU A 133 14.34 -19.27 16.31
C LEU A 133 15.34 -20.38 16.66
N GLU A 134 16.55 -20.33 16.09
CA GLU A 134 17.63 -21.28 16.41
C GLU A 134 17.99 -21.26 17.91
N SER A 135 18.18 -20.08 18.49
CA SER A 135 18.46 -19.92 19.92
C SER A 135 17.36 -20.49 20.82
N ARG A 136 16.11 -20.47 20.33
CA ARG A 136 14.92 -21.03 21.00
C ARG A 136 14.66 -22.50 20.69
N LYS A 137 15.47 -23.11 19.80
CA LYS A 137 15.25 -24.46 19.26
C LYS A 137 13.86 -24.63 18.64
N ALA A 138 13.30 -23.55 18.08
CA ALA A 138 12.04 -23.55 17.39
C ALA A 138 12.27 -23.75 15.88
N PRO A 139 11.46 -24.56 15.17
CA PRO A 139 11.61 -24.79 13.74
C PRO A 139 11.30 -23.50 12.95
N VAL A 140 11.78 -23.42 11.70
CA VAL A 140 11.34 -22.40 10.75
C VAL A 140 10.01 -22.86 10.14
N PRO A 141 8.91 -22.08 10.21
CA PRO A 141 7.63 -22.46 9.62
C PRO A 141 7.73 -22.53 8.09
N ALA A 142 7.05 -23.47 7.45
CA ALA A 142 6.96 -23.64 6.00
C ALA A 142 5.53 -23.51 5.46
N SER A 143 4.55 -23.48 6.35
CA SER A 143 3.12 -23.47 6.02
C SER A 143 2.33 -22.54 6.95
N TRP A 144 1.10 -22.20 6.55
CA TRP A 144 0.17 -21.53 7.48
C TRP A 144 -0.10 -22.41 8.70
N GLU A 145 -0.21 -23.71 8.49
CA GLU A 145 -0.50 -24.66 9.56
C GLU A 145 0.61 -24.71 10.61
N ASP A 146 1.88 -24.61 10.20
CA ASP A 146 3.03 -24.58 11.11
C ASP A 146 2.99 -23.42 12.08
N LEU A 147 2.37 -22.28 11.70
CA LEU A 147 2.28 -21.09 12.57
C LEU A 147 1.46 -21.35 13.84
N LYS A 148 0.65 -22.41 13.89
CA LYS A 148 -0.08 -22.82 15.10
C LYS A 148 0.77 -23.63 16.08
N ASN A 149 2.03 -23.95 15.73
CA ASN A 149 2.91 -24.72 16.62
C ASN A 149 3.04 -24.01 17.97
N PRO A 150 2.82 -24.71 19.09
CA PRO A 150 2.96 -24.16 20.44
C PRO A 150 4.34 -23.54 20.75
N ALA A 151 5.39 -23.96 20.01
CA ALA A 151 6.72 -23.35 20.10
C ALA A 151 6.73 -21.86 19.75
N TYR A 152 5.72 -21.36 19.05
CA TYR A 152 5.58 -19.95 18.66
C TYR A 152 4.65 -19.13 19.58
N LYS A 153 4.23 -19.68 20.72
CA LYS A 153 3.32 -18.98 21.64
C LYS A 153 3.85 -17.59 21.98
N GLY A 154 3.07 -16.54 21.64
CA GLY A 154 3.43 -15.15 21.88
C GLY A 154 4.69 -14.67 21.10
N LEU A 155 5.00 -15.25 19.97
CA LEU A 155 6.20 -14.95 19.17
C LEU A 155 5.90 -14.39 17.78
N ILE A 156 4.62 -14.19 17.42
CA ILE A 156 4.24 -13.71 16.08
C ILE A 156 3.67 -12.31 16.22
N GLN A 157 4.15 -11.36 15.41
CA GLN A 157 3.46 -10.10 15.19
C GLN A 157 2.73 -10.10 13.85
N MET A 158 1.52 -9.57 13.82
CA MET A 158 0.78 -9.30 12.60
C MET A 158 -0.07 -8.04 12.77
N PRO A 159 -0.48 -7.37 11.68
CA PRO A 159 -1.36 -6.22 11.80
C PRO A 159 -2.77 -6.59 12.28
N SER A 160 -3.52 -5.61 12.79
CA SER A 160 -4.93 -5.76 13.13
C SER A 160 -5.82 -5.61 11.88
N PRO A 161 -6.76 -6.53 11.62
CA PRO A 161 -7.75 -6.36 10.55
C PRO A 161 -8.67 -5.14 10.73
N GLN A 162 -8.79 -4.62 11.96
CA GLN A 162 -9.60 -3.43 12.24
C GLN A 162 -9.01 -2.14 11.66
N SER A 163 -7.68 -2.10 11.44
CA SER A 163 -6.99 -0.91 10.93
C SER A 163 -6.24 -1.13 9.62
N SER A 164 -5.80 -2.37 9.34
CA SER A 164 -4.87 -2.68 8.26
C SER A 164 -5.49 -3.54 7.16
N GLY A 165 -5.32 -3.10 5.91
CA GLY A 165 -5.65 -3.89 4.72
C GLY A 165 -4.78 -5.15 4.59
N THR A 166 -3.52 -5.09 5.03
CA THR A 166 -2.60 -6.24 5.06
C THR A 166 -3.16 -7.40 5.89
N ALA A 167 -3.66 -7.10 7.09
CA ALA A 167 -4.26 -8.12 7.94
C ALA A 167 -5.58 -8.63 7.38
N TYR A 168 -6.36 -7.78 6.74
CA TYR A 168 -7.57 -8.21 6.05
C TYR A 168 -7.24 -9.16 4.89
N ALA A 169 -6.16 -8.91 4.15
CA ALA A 169 -5.68 -9.83 3.11
C ALA A 169 -5.31 -11.22 3.66
N VAL A 170 -4.82 -11.32 4.90
CA VAL A 170 -4.61 -12.63 5.57
C VAL A 170 -5.94 -13.37 5.76
N ILE A 171 -6.98 -12.68 6.25
CA ILE A 171 -8.33 -13.26 6.40
C ILE A 171 -8.84 -13.78 5.05
N LEU A 172 -8.75 -12.95 4.00
CA LEU A 172 -9.22 -13.30 2.66
C LEU A 172 -8.46 -14.52 2.09
N THR A 173 -7.13 -14.55 2.26
CA THR A 173 -6.29 -15.68 1.85
C THR A 173 -6.77 -16.99 2.48
N LEU A 174 -6.99 -16.96 3.78
CA LEU A 174 -7.45 -18.15 4.51
C LEU A 174 -8.87 -18.56 4.12
N ILE A 175 -9.77 -17.61 3.87
CA ILE A 175 -11.13 -17.88 3.38
C ILE A 175 -11.09 -18.56 2.01
N GLN A 176 -10.28 -18.04 1.08
CA GLN A 176 -10.15 -18.61 -0.26
C GLN A 176 -9.55 -20.01 -0.24
N GLN A 177 -8.65 -20.31 0.70
CA GLN A 177 -8.01 -21.63 0.79
C GLN A 177 -8.89 -22.71 1.43
N ARG A 178 -9.70 -22.34 2.42
CA ARG A 178 -10.35 -23.34 3.30
C ARG A 178 -11.82 -23.06 3.62
N GLY A 179 -12.41 -22.00 3.05
CA GLY A 179 -13.75 -21.52 3.38
C GLY A 179 -13.79 -20.69 4.66
N GLU A 180 -14.85 -19.91 4.83
CA GLU A 180 -14.93 -18.88 5.87
C GLU A 180 -14.84 -19.47 7.29
N ASP A 181 -15.66 -20.49 7.63
CA ASP A 181 -15.68 -21.02 9.00
C ASP A 181 -14.37 -21.66 9.42
N ALA A 182 -13.73 -22.42 8.50
CA ALA A 182 -12.43 -23.02 8.77
C ALA A 182 -11.31 -21.96 8.87
N ALA A 183 -11.40 -20.84 8.13
CA ALA A 183 -10.49 -19.72 8.24
C ALA A 183 -10.56 -19.05 9.62
N PHE A 184 -11.77 -18.80 10.13
CA PHE A 184 -11.94 -18.20 11.47
C PHE A 184 -11.58 -19.17 12.59
N THR A 185 -11.82 -20.46 12.43
CA THR A 185 -11.32 -21.49 13.34
C THR A 185 -9.79 -21.47 13.42
N TYR A 186 -9.11 -21.44 12.25
CA TYR A 186 -7.66 -21.30 12.17
C TYR A 186 -7.14 -20.04 12.86
N LEU A 187 -7.75 -18.88 12.59
CA LEU A 187 -7.34 -17.60 13.20
C LEU A 187 -7.49 -17.62 14.72
N LYS A 188 -8.54 -18.26 15.24
CA LYS A 188 -8.74 -18.45 16.67
C LYS A 188 -7.65 -19.36 17.28
N GLU A 189 -7.28 -20.44 16.59
CA GLU A 189 -6.21 -21.35 16.99
C GLU A 189 -4.82 -20.69 16.90
N LEU A 190 -4.61 -19.78 15.95
CA LEU A 190 -3.37 -19.00 15.79
C LEU A 190 -3.21 -17.94 16.89
N ASN A 191 -4.32 -17.37 17.38
CA ASN A 191 -4.34 -16.22 18.29
C ASN A 191 -3.41 -16.36 19.52
N PRO A 192 -3.28 -17.52 20.20
CA PRO A 192 -2.34 -17.68 21.31
C PRO A 192 -0.87 -17.48 20.94
N ASN A 193 -0.53 -17.62 19.65
CA ASN A 193 0.82 -17.43 19.14
C ASN A 193 1.09 -15.98 18.73
N ILE A 194 0.05 -15.14 18.63
CA ILE A 194 0.17 -13.73 18.35
C ILE A 194 0.61 -12.97 19.59
N GLN A 195 1.76 -12.31 19.50
CA GLN A 195 2.30 -11.42 20.52
C GLN A 195 1.56 -10.08 20.51
N THR A 196 1.38 -9.52 19.32
CA THR A 196 0.80 -8.19 19.14
C THR A 196 0.08 -8.09 17.80
N TYR A 197 -1.10 -7.47 17.79
CA TYR A 197 -1.79 -6.98 16.62
C TYR A 197 -1.46 -5.50 16.43
N THR A 198 -0.64 -5.17 15.44
CA THR A 198 -0.18 -3.79 15.20
C THR A 198 -1.22 -2.95 14.45
N GLN A 199 -1.20 -1.63 14.65
CA GLN A 199 -2.10 -0.71 13.94
C GLN A 199 -1.69 -0.53 12.46
N SER A 200 -0.39 -0.48 12.20
CA SER A 200 0.16 -0.37 10.85
C SER A 200 0.43 -1.74 10.23
N GLY A 201 0.12 -1.87 8.93
CA GLY A 201 0.38 -3.09 8.14
C GLY A 201 1.85 -3.43 7.99
N THR A 202 2.75 -2.48 8.18
CA THR A 202 4.20 -2.60 7.97
C THR A 202 5.01 -2.62 9.28
N ALA A 203 4.38 -2.33 10.43
CA ALA A 203 5.08 -2.33 11.72
C ALA A 203 5.73 -3.68 12.10
N PRO A 204 5.15 -4.86 11.76
CA PRO A 204 5.77 -6.13 12.13
C PRO A 204 7.17 -6.34 11.58
N SER A 205 7.52 -5.80 10.38
CA SER A 205 8.89 -5.90 9.87
C SER A 205 9.88 -5.06 10.69
N GLY A 206 9.47 -3.91 11.20
CA GLY A 206 10.30 -3.12 12.12
C GLY A 206 10.65 -3.89 13.39
N ALA A 207 9.63 -4.48 14.04
CA ALA A 207 9.82 -5.32 15.23
C ALA A 207 10.69 -6.55 14.95
N LEU A 208 10.53 -7.16 13.76
CA LEU A 208 11.37 -8.26 13.30
C LEU A 208 12.84 -7.82 13.16
N GLY A 209 13.09 -6.66 12.54
CA GLY A 209 14.43 -6.12 12.30
C GLY A 209 15.21 -5.89 13.59
N VAL A 210 14.57 -5.28 14.60
CA VAL A 210 15.21 -5.05 15.92
C VAL A 210 15.20 -6.28 16.84
N GLY A 211 14.62 -7.41 16.41
CA GLY A 211 14.59 -8.65 17.16
C GLY A 211 13.57 -8.70 18.31
N GLU A 212 12.59 -7.80 18.30
CA GLU A 212 11.48 -7.81 19.26
C GLU A 212 10.53 -9.00 19.06
N THR A 213 10.38 -9.42 17.81
CA THR A 213 9.64 -10.62 17.44
C THR A 213 10.47 -11.52 16.53
N PRO A 214 10.44 -12.86 16.69
CA PRO A 214 11.10 -13.78 15.75
C PRO A 214 10.29 -14.07 14.49
N LEU A 215 8.98 -13.84 14.52
CA LEU A 215 8.06 -14.13 13.43
C LEU A 215 7.15 -12.93 13.16
N ALA A 216 6.96 -12.61 11.90
CA ALA A 216 6.06 -11.54 11.48
C ALA A 216 5.26 -11.93 10.24
N ILE A 217 3.99 -11.55 10.18
CA ILE A 217 3.10 -11.79 9.02
C ILE A 217 2.73 -10.43 8.44
N GLN A 218 3.13 -10.16 7.20
CA GLN A 218 2.74 -8.98 6.42
C GLN A 218 3.06 -9.18 4.93
N PHE A 219 2.92 -8.14 4.11
CA PHE A 219 3.43 -8.13 2.74
C PHE A 219 4.96 -8.08 2.71
N THR A 220 5.55 -8.63 1.66
CA THR A 220 6.98 -8.92 1.51
C THR A 220 7.96 -7.75 1.62
N PRO A 221 7.68 -6.50 1.20
CA PRO A 221 8.72 -5.48 0.99
C PRO A 221 9.62 -5.22 2.20
N GLY A 222 9.04 -5.09 3.39
CA GLY A 222 9.80 -4.87 4.62
C GLY A 222 10.75 -6.02 4.96
N PHE A 223 10.35 -7.26 4.66
CA PHE A 223 11.20 -8.44 4.90
C PHE A 223 12.32 -8.54 3.88
N LEU A 224 12.04 -8.24 2.60
CA LEU A 224 13.04 -8.21 1.53
C LEU A 224 14.09 -7.12 1.80
N LYS A 225 13.66 -5.95 2.29
CA LYS A 225 14.56 -4.88 2.71
C LYS A 225 15.51 -5.36 3.81
N LEU A 226 14.99 -5.96 4.88
CA LEU A 226 15.81 -6.47 5.97
C LEU A 226 16.83 -7.52 5.49
N ALA A 227 16.42 -8.41 4.59
CA ALA A 227 17.30 -9.41 4.01
C ALA A 227 18.41 -8.77 3.15
N ASP A 228 18.07 -7.75 2.32
CA ASP A 228 19.05 -7.00 1.50
C ASP A 228 20.03 -6.19 2.37
N GLU A 229 19.60 -5.72 3.53
CA GLU A 229 20.42 -5.02 4.52
C GLU A 229 21.29 -5.98 5.37
N GLY A 230 21.21 -7.30 5.14
CA GLY A 230 22.05 -8.31 5.79
C GLY A 230 21.55 -8.78 7.16
N TYR A 231 20.32 -8.45 7.54
CA TYR A 231 19.71 -9.05 8.73
C TYR A 231 19.47 -10.56 8.51
N PRO A 232 19.55 -11.40 9.55
CA PRO A 232 19.31 -12.84 9.46
C PRO A 232 17.79 -13.12 9.32
N VAL A 233 17.18 -12.51 8.31
CA VAL A 233 15.77 -12.62 7.99
C VAL A 233 15.58 -13.53 6.78
N LYS A 234 14.77 -14.57 6.96
CA LYS A 234 14.27 -15.42 5.88
C LYS A 234 12.83 -15.01 5.55
N VAL A 235 12.55 -14.81 4.26
CA VAL A 235 11.19 -14.63 3.76
C VAL A 235 10.62 -15.99 3.41
N VAL A 236 9.49 -16.35 4.01
CA VAL A 236 8.83 -17.63 3.79
C VAL A 236 7.45 -17.39 3.17
N PHE A 237 7.21 -18.02 2.04
CA PHE A 237 5.87 -18.12 1.43
C PHE A 237 5.26 -19.45 1.86
N PRO A 238 4.19 -19.46 2.68
CA PRO A 238 3.49 -20.67 3.09
C PRO A 238 3.15 -21.58 1.92
N SER A 239 3.42 -22.87 2.06
CA SER A 239 3.32 -23.87 0.98
C SER A 239 1.90 -24.05 0.42
N GLU A 240 0.87 -23.73 1.21
CA GLU A 240 -0.53 -23.73 0.77
C GLU A 240 -0.84 -22.61 -0.22
N GLY A 241 0.04 -21.59 -0.27
CA GLY A 241 -0.08 -20.39 -1.08
C GLY A 241 -0.39 -19.17 -0.25
N VAL A 242 -0.22 -18.01 -0.87
CA VAL A 242 -0.42 -16.71 -0.23
C VAL A 242 -1.31 -15.81 -1.08
N GLY A 243 -2.10 -14.98 -0.44
CA GLY A 243 -2.76 -13.86 -1.10
C GLY A 243 -1.75 -12.76 -1.46
N TYR A 244 -2.17 -11.86 -2.29
CA TYR A 244 -1.42 -10.68 -2.66
C TYR A 244 -2.32 -9.45 -2.66
N GLU A 245 -1.73 -8.29 -2.42
CA GLU A 245 -2.43 -7.04 -2.64
C GLU A 245 -2.21 -6.55 -4.07
N VAL A 246 -3.22 -5.90 -4.59
CA VAL A 246 -3.12 -4.95 -5.69
C VAL A 246 -3.22 -3.58 -5.06
N ALA A 247 -2.07 -2.99 -4.69
CA ALA A 247 -2.06 -1.65 -4.13
C ALA A 247 -2.45 -0.64 -5.20
N SER A 248 -3.38 0.23 -4.88
CA SER A 248 -4.01 1.15 -5.84
C SER A 248 -3.92 2.59 -5.40
N MET A 249 -4.23 3.50 -6.31
CA MET A 249 -4.40 4.92 -6.04
C MET A 249 -5.70 5.42 -6.65
N SER A 250 -6.27 6.45 -6.03
CA SER A 250 -7.47 7.16 -6.52
C SER A 250 -7.29 8.66 -6.39
N ILE A 251 -7.82 9.40 -7.36
CA ILE A 251 -8.04 10.83 -7.21
C ILE A 251 -9.26 11.02 -6.31
N LEU A 252 -9.14 11.85 -5.29
CA LEU A 252 -10.24 12.11 -4.38
C LEU A 252 -11.24 13.11 -4.99
N LYS A 253 -12.52 12.87 -4.74
CA LYS A 253 -13.57 13.77 -5.23
C LYS A 253 -13.41 15.14 -4.61
N GLY A 254 -13.35 16.17 -5.47
CA GLY A 254 -13.13 17.54 -5.04
C GLY A 254 -11.66 17.88 -4.75
N ALA A 255 -10.72 17.09 -5.29
CA ALA A 255 -9.29 17.39 -5.27
C ALA A 255 -9.02 18.81 -5.75
N LYS A 256 -8.22 19.56 -4.98
CA LYS A 256 -7.90 20.97 -5.27
C LYS A 256 -6.82 21.10 -6.36
N ASN A 257 -5.93 20.09 -6.43
CA ASN A 257 -4.83 20.02 -7.39
C ASN A 257 -5.09 18.89 -8.41
N LEU A 258 -6.25 18.92 -9.05
CA LEU A 258 -6.73 17.83 -9.94
C LEU A 258 -5.76 17.51 -11.08
N ASP A 259 -5.16 18.52 -11.72
CA ASP A 259 -4.24 18.29 -12.85
C ASP A 259 -2.94 17.64 -12.40
N ASP A 260 -2.43 17.98 -11.21
CA ASP A 260 -1.24 17.33 -10.65
C ASP A 260 -1.57 15.93 -10.12
N ALA A 261 -2.78 15.71 -9.60
CA ALA A 261 -3.27 14.38 -9.26
C ALA A 261 -3.31 13.45 -10.50
N LYS A 262 -3.78 13.95 -11.65
CA LYS A 262 -3.76 13.22 -12.92
C LYS A 262 -2.33 12.91 -13.39
N LYS A 263 -1.38 13.86 -13.26
CA LYS A 263 0.03 13.64 -13.56
C LYS A 263 0.63 12.52 -12.70
N LEU A 264 0.25 12.44 -11.41
CA LEU A 264 0.71 11.36 -10.55
C LEU A 264 0.16 10.00 -10.99
N VAL A 265 -1.13 9.93 -11.38
CA VAL A 265 -1.72 8.70 -11.96
C VAL A 265 -0.99 8.30 -13.24
N ASP A 266 -0.78 9.24 -14.17
CA ASP A 266 -0.11 8.97 -15.45
C ASP A 266 1.32 8.49 -15.22
N TRP A 267 2.06 9.13 -14.30
CA TRP A 267 3.43 8.75 -13.99
C TRP A 267 3.49 7.36 -13.35
N MET A 268 2.68 7.09 -12.32
CA MET A 268 2.69 5.78 -11.64
C MET A 268 2.29 4.62 -12.56
N THR A 269 1.45 4.85 -13.57
CA THR A 269 1.05 3.83 -14.54
C THR A 269 1.99 3.73 -15.76
N SER A 270 2.96 4.63 -15.89
CA SER A 270 3.98 4.64 -16.94
C SER A 270 5.12 3.64 -16.69
N LYS A 271 5.98 3.42 -17.71
CA LYS A 271 7.22 2.66 -17.54
C LYS A 271 8.17 3.30 -16.53
N ASP A 272 8.29 4.62 -16.56
CA ASP A 272 9.22 5.35 -15.70
C ASP A 272 8.79 5.27 -14.24
N GLY A 273 7.51 5.47 -13.96
CA GLY A 273 6.96 5.32 -12.60
C GLY A 273 7.08 3.90 -12.07
N GLN A 274 6.80 2.90 -12.91
CA GLN A 274 6.98 1.50 -12.52
C GLN A 274 8.47 1.11 -12.38
N GLY A 275 9.35 1.67 -13.22
CA GLY A 275 10.81 1.52 -13.08
C GLY A 275 11.36 2.16 -11.80
N ALA A 276 10.71 3.21 -11.30
CA ALA A 276 11.08 3.84 -10.04
C ALA A 276 10.94 2.91 -8.84
N LEU A 277 10.04 1.91 -8.87
CA LEU A 277 9.91 0.90 -7.79
C LEU A 277 11.25 0.20 -7.53
N SER A 278 11.90 -0.27 -8.59
CA SER A 278 13.22 -0.90 -8.52
C SER A 278 14.33 0.12 -8.23
N ALA A 279 14.34 1.24 -8.96
CA ALA A 279 15.39 2.25 -8.85
C ALA A 279 15.48 2.86 -7.44
N THR A 280 14.39 2.93 -6.72
CA THR A 280 14.32 3.46 -5.35
C THR A 280 14.36 2.38 -4.26
N LYS A 281 14.55 1.11 -4.65
CA LYS A 281 14.59 -0.04 -3.73
C LYS A 281 13.37 -0.10 -2.79
N THR A 282 12.16 -0.02 -3.35
CA THR A 282 10.93 -0.20 -2.57
C THR A 282 10.59 -1.66 -2.33
N TYR A 283 11.18 -2.56 -3.11
CA TYR A 283 10.92 -4.01 -3.12
C TYR A 283 9.48 -4.36 -3.51
N PHE A 284 8.76 -3.45 -4.14
CA PHE A 284 7.43 -3.67 -4.69
C PHE A 284 7.51 -4.34 -6.06
N LEU A 285 6.52 -5.16 -6.39
CA LEU A 285 6.41 -5.82 -7.69
C LEU A 285 5.68 -4.90 -8.67
N PRO A 286 6.25 -4.65 -9.87
CA PRO A 286 5.60 -3.85 -10.89
C PRO A 286 4.29 -4.47 -11.37
N ILE A 287 3.32 -3.61 -11.75
CA ILE A 287 2.06 -4.01 -12.39
C ILE A 287 2.15 -4.09 -13.91
N ARG A 288 3.28 -3.65 -14.49
CA ARG A 288 3.55 -3.71 -15.92
C ARG A 288 4.43 -4.90 -16.23
N SER A 289 4.02 -5.74 -17.16
CA SER A 289 4.79 -6.90 -17.61
C SER A 289 6.07 -6.55 -18.38
N ASP A 290 6.18 -5.30 -18.86
CA ASP A 290 7.35 -4.79 -19.59
C ASP A 290 8.35 -4.03 -18.69
N VAL A 291 8.18 -4.11 -17.37
CA VAL A 291 9.08 -3.55 -16.34
C VAL A 291 9.51 -4.67 -15.39
N SER A 292 10.82 -4.78 -15.15
CA SER A 292 11.37 -5.75 -14.20
C SER A 292 11.33 -5.22 -12.76
N GLY A 293 11.04 -6.09 -11.81
CA GLY A 293 11.29 -5.85 -10.40
C GLY A 293 12.79 -5.72 -10.10
N GLY A 294 13.15 -5.18 -8.97
CA GLY A 294 14.57 -5.07 -8.55
C GLY A 294 15.21 -6.42 -8.21
N THR A 295 16.53 -6.40 -8.02
CA THR A 295 17.28 -7.57 -7.55
C THR A 295 16.75 -8.05 -6.22
N GLY A 296 16.54 -9.35 -6.07
CA GLY A 296 16.02 -9.97 -4.85
C GLY A 296 14.51 -9.89 -4.66
N VAL A 297 13.80 -9.18 -5.54
CA VAL A 297 12.33 -9.17 -5.55
C VAL A 297 11.84 -10.37 -6.36
N PRO A 298 11.06 -11.30 -5.77
CA PRO A 298 10.55 -12.44 -6.51
C PRO A 298 9.50 -11.98 -7.53
N THR A 299 9.36 -12.74 -8.62
CA THR A 299 8.25 -12.56 -9.56
C THR A 299 7.02 -13.34 -9.08
N LEU A 300 5.81 -12.91 -9.47
CA LEU A 300 4.56 -13.53 -9.01
C LEU A 300 4.45 -15.01 -9.43
N ASP A 301 5.04 -15.39 -10.56
CA ASP A 301 5.08 -16.79 -11.05
C ASP A 301 5.98 -17.71 -10.22
N GLN A 302 6.88 -17.16 -9.39
CA GLN A 302 7.70 -17.92 -8.44
C GLN A 302 6.97 -18.21 -7.12
N ILE A 303 5.77 -17.66 -6.93
CA ILE A 303 5.02 -17.74 -5.68
C ILE A 303 3.68 -18.44 -5.94
N LYS A 304 3.32 -19.40 -5.10
CA LYS A 304 1.98 -19.98 -5.16
C LYS A 304 0.96 -18.98 -4.65
N LEU A 305 0.27 -18.32 -5.58
CA LEU A 305 -0.73 -17.32 -5.26
C LEU A 305 -2.11 -17.94 -5.05
N VAL A 306 -2.86 -17.35 -4.14
CA VAL A 306 -4.29 -17.61 -3.92
C VAL A 306 -5.08 -16.59 -4.72
N ALA A 307 -6.10 -17.03 -5.45
CA ALA A 307 -6.94 -16.14 -6.24
C ALA A 307 -7.54 -15.01 -5.39
N SER A 308 -7.57 -13.81 -5.92
CA SER A 308 -8.17 -12.64 -5.28
C SER A 308 -9.57 -12.40 -5.84
N ASP A 309 -10.51 -12.04 -4.96
CA ASP A 309 -11.83 -11.52 -5.32
C ASP A 309 -12.02 -10.14 -4.65
N PRO A 310 -11.59 -9.05 -5.32
CA PRO A 310 -11.65 -7.72 -4.74
C PRO A 310 -13.08 -7.24 -4.47
N LYS A 311 -14.07 -7.72 -5.25
CA LYS A 311 -15.48 -7.40 -5.05
C LYS A 311 -16.00 -8.06 -3.77
N PHE A 312 -15.80 -9.38 -3.62
CA PHE A 312 -16.12 -10.08 -2.37
C PHE A 312 -15.44 -9.42 -1.18
N ALA A 313 -14.16 -9.06 -1.33
CA ALA A 313 -13.38 -8.39 -0.28
C ALA A 313 -14.01 -7.05 0.13
N ALA A 314 -14.40 -6.21 -0.83
CA ALA A 314 -15.04 -4.93 -0.57
C ALA A 314 -16.42 -5.10 0.12
N GLU A 315 -17.29 -5.92 -0.44
CA GLU A 315 -18.67 -6.14 0.06
C GLU A 315 -18.70 -6.74 1.47
N ASN A 316 -17.72 -7.58 1.83
CA ASN A 316 -17.71 -8.31 3.10
C ASN A 316 -16.78 -7.72 4.17
N LYS A 317 -16.04 -6.66 3.88
CA LYS A 317 -14.99 -6.14 4.77
C LYS A 317 -15.47 -5.87 6.19
N LYS A 318 -16.56 -5.11 6.33
CA LYS A 318 -17.12 -4.78 7.65
C LYS A 318 -17.49 -6.04 8.42
N ARG A 319 -18.27 -6.91 7.81
CA ARG A 319 -18.76 -8.16 8.42
C ARG A 319 -17.62 -9.07 8.87
N LEU A 320 -16.61 -9.28 8.01
CA LEU A 320 -15.48 -10.16 8.31
C LEU A 320 -14.56 -9.59 9.40
N VAL A 321 -14.37 -8.27 9.44
CA VAL A 321 -13.60 -7.61 10.49
C VAL A 321 -14.34 -7.66 11.83
N GLU A 322 -15.65 -7.45 11.85
CA GLU A 322 -16.50 -7.61 13.05
C GLU A 322 -16.48 -9.06 13.54
N ARG A 323 -16.59 -10.04 12.62
CA ARG A 323 -16.47 -11.46 12.95
C ARG A 323 -15.11 -11.78 13.57
N TRP A 324 -14.02 -11.24 13.02
CA TRP A 324 -12.69 -11.43 13.59
C TRP A 324 -12.58 -10.88 15.03
N ALA A 325 -13.07 -9.67 15.27
CA ALA A 325 -13.05 -9.09 16.61
C ALA A 325 -13.82 -9.97 17.62
N LYS A 326 -14.99 -10.46 17.21
CA LYS A 326 -15.84 -11.32 18.04
C LYS A 326 -15.23 -12.71 18.26
N ASP A 327 -14.88 -13.43 17.17
CA ASP A 327 -14.57 -14.85 17.24
C ASP A 327 -13.12 -15.10 17.66
N VAL A 328 -12.20 -14.16 17.36
CA VAL A 328 -10.76 -14.30 17.64
C VAL A 328 -10.34 -13.54 18.90
N LEU A 329 -10.81 -12.28 19.08
CA LEU A 329 -10.45 -11.48 20.25
C LEU A 329 -11.47 -11.57 21.40
N GLY A 330 -12.69 -12.02 21.15
CA GLY A 330 -13.76 -12.09 22.17
C GLY A 330 -14.35 -10.71 22.54
N GLN A 331 -14.32 -9.74 21.59
CA GLN A 331 -14.79 -8.36 21.77
C GLN A 331 -16.23 -8.17 21.29
#